data_1b7fb9f04582a86cae98c3679932070d
#
_entry.id   1b7fb9f04582a86cae98c3679932070d
#
_cell.length_a   1.000
_cell.length_b   1.000
_cell.length_c   1.000
_cell.angle_alpha   90.00
_cell.angle_beta   90.00
_cell.angle_gamma   90.00
#
_symmetry.space_group_name_H-M   'P 1'
#
loop_
_entity.id
_entity.type
_entity.pdbx_description
1 polymer ?
#
loop_
_entity_poly.entity_id
_entity_poly.type
_entity_poly.pdbx_seq_one_letter_code
_entity_poly.pdbx_strand_id
1 'polypeptide(L)'
;MRRRWLGKVAVGGILLSMIATAPVSGQPVHGTIAVVKSETLRLLIAADSRHNFGKGAGSYKNDTACKIAALGEHVSFVSAGLVGYDNAGPRDQLATWRATDDARSHFAQLVEDRGEWKNVYLDALAISIGRSLATHITELARYAPTTIQSAAVGNLLTTALFATGRGKDIGVVVVQVGVDEHKRVQLLPPRRITPEICPPCTLGRGEIVTEILGLSTQRARVEMSRLQRELAKLPDNEQEIRRITRLVELSIAWLPDDAGVGGPVDVLELRAGKRARWIQRKPQCPL
;
A
#
# COMPACT_ATOMS: atom_id res chain seq x y z
N MET A 1 -32.29 52.33 65.92
CA MET A 1 -31.03 51.62 65.62
C MET A 1 -31.35 50.37 64.79
N ARG A 2 -31.07 50.39 63.46
CA ARG A 2 -31.30 49.25 62.52
C ARG A 2 -29.96 48.71 62.08
N ARG A 3 -29.62 47.49 62.48
CA ARG A 3 -28.44 46.76 61.98
C ARG A 3 -28.83 46.03 60.72
N ARG A 4 -28.12 46.35 59.58
CA ARG A 4 -28.16 45.63 58.28
C ARG A 4 -27.22 44.44 58.37
N TRP A 5 -27.78 43.28 58.10
CA TRP A 5 -27.00 42.07 57.83
C TRP A 5 -26.67 42.02 56.33
N LEU A 6 -25.38 42.01 56.00
CA LEU A 6 -24.87 41.73 54.63
C LEU A 6 -24.58 40.26 54.54
N GLY A 7 -25.41 39.58 53.81
CA GLY A 7 -25.17 38.19 53.47
C GLY A 7 -24.01 38.07 52.42
N LYS A 8 -22.99 37.30 52.72
CA LYS A 8 -21.95 36.92 51.78
C LYS A 8 -22.47 35.78 50.89
N VAL A 9 -22.67 36.06 49.59
CA VAL A 9 -22.93 35.04 48.57
C VAL A 9 -21.57 34.43 48.19
N ALA A 10 -21.36 33.16 48.54
CA ALA A 10 -20.23 32.38 48.08
C ALA A 10 -20.52 31.94 46.65
N VAL A 11 -19.79 32.50 45.69
CA VAL A 11 -19.79 32.05 44.30
C VAL A 11 -18.92 30.78 44.20
N GLY A 12 -19.58 29.63 44.22
CA GLY A 12 -18.94 28.35 43.94
C GLY A 12 -18.50 28.28 42.49
N GLY A 13 -17.21 28.44 42.22
CA GLY A 13 -16.64 28.24 40.92
C GLY A 13 -16.68 26.75 40.57
N ILE A 14 -17.50 26.38 39.59
CA ILE A 14 -17.46 25.06 38.95
C ILE A 14 -16.19 25.03 38.06
N LEU A 15 -15.14 24.36 38.53
CA LEU A 15 -14.01 23.98 37.70
C LEU A 15 -14.52 22.93 36.71
N LEU A 16 -14.87 23.36 35.49
CA LEU A 16 -14.96 22.47 34.33
C LEU A 16 -13.54 21.94 34.02
N SER A 17 -13.25 20.74 34.48
CA SER A 17 -12.08 19.99 34.01
C SER A 17 -12.28 19.71 32.52
N MET A 18 -11.71 20.52 31.65
CA MET A 18 -11.52 20.17 30.25
C MET A 18 -10.58 18.97 30.23
N ILE A 19 -11.16 17.79 30.12
CA ILE A 19 -10.40 16.60 29.73
C ILE A 19 -9.91 16.89 28.30
N ALA A 20 -8.69 17.40 28.18
CA ALA A 20 -8.00 17.48 26.92
C ALA A 20 -7.82 16.04 26.45
N THR A 21 -8.66 15.61 25.52
CA THR A 21 -8.43 14.36 24.80
C THR A 21 -7.11 14.52 24.06
N ALA A 22 -6.08 13.85 24.55
CA ALA A 22 -4.81 13.80 23.87
C ALA A 22 -5.08 13.36 22.42
N PRO A 23 -4.49 14.02 21.42
CA PRO A 23 -4.66 13.61 20.03
C PRO A 23 -4.21 12.16 19.91
N VAL A 24 -5.05 11.33 19.28
CA VAL A 24 -4.70 9.95 18.94
C VAL A 24 -3.47 10.01 18.04
N SER A 25 -2.31 9.62 18.55
CA SER A 25 -1.01 9.70 17.87
C SER A 25 -0.77 8.50 16.94
N GLY A 26 -1.81 8.00 16.29
CA GLY A 26 -1.65 6.95 15.29
C GLY A 26 -1.73 7.54 13.90
N GLN A 27 -0.62 7.47 13.16
CA GLN A 27 -0.57 7.99 11.81
C GLN A 27 -0.58 6.83 10.81
N PRO A 28 -1.68 6.61 10.07
CA PRO A 28 -1.74 5.56 9.08
C PRO A 28 -0.82 5.89 7.90
N VAL A 29 -0.23 4.84 7.36
CA VAL A 29 0.59 4.89 6.17
C VAL A 29 -0.31 4.62 4.97
N HIS A 30 -0.47 5.59 4.09
CA HIS A 30 -1.25 5.46 2.87
C HIS A 30 -0.58 6.18 1.69
N GLY A 31 -1.10 5.92 0.50
CA GLY A 31 -0.54 6.40 -0.75
C GLY A 31 0.49 5.41 -1.30
N THR A 32 0.21 4.91 -2.48
CA THR A 32 1.09 4.04 -3.24
C THR A 32 0.61 4.05 -4.67
N ILE A 33 1.54 4.02 -5.59
CA ILE A 33 1.30 3.55 -6.95
C ILE A 33 2.20 2.35 -7.20
N ALA A 34 1.62 1.23 -7.60
CA ALA A 34 2.37 0.15 -8.23
C ALA A 34 1.76 -0.20 -9.57
N VAL A 35 2.61 -0.39 -10.56
CA VAL A 35 2.25 -0.87 -11.89
C VAL A 35 2.76 -2.29 -12.04
N VAL A 36 1.87 -3.19 -12.41
CA VAL A 36 2.16 -4.62 -12.58
C VAL A 36 1.86 -5.01 -14.02
N LYS A 37 2.82 -5.60 -14.69
CA LYS A 37 2.65 -6.22 -16.00
C LYS A 37 2.83 -7.72 -15.85
N SER A 38 1.76 -8.47 -16.08
CA SER A 38 1.77 -9.93 -16.03
C SER A 38 1.79 -10.50 -17.45
N GLU A 39 2.66 -11.46 -17.68
CA GLU A 39 2.75 -12.30 -18.85
C GLU A 39 2.82 -13.76 -18.38
N THR A 40 2.58 -14.72 -19.27
CA THR A 40 2.56 -16.14 -18.89
C THR A 40 3.84 -16.60 -18.17
N LEU A 41 5.00 -16.12 -18.62
CA LEU A 41 6.31 -16.54 -18.10
C LEU A 41 7.07 -15.45 -17.35
N ARG A 42 6.47 -14.26 -17.24
CA ARG A 42 7.13 -13.08 -16.68
C ARG A 42 6.15 -12.19 -15.95
N LEU A 43 6.55 -11.69 -14.81
CA LEU A 43 5.87 -10.60 -14.09
C LEU A 43 6.87 -9.49 -13.82
N LEU A 44 6.46 -8.28 -14.08
CA LEU A 44 7.18 -7.06 -13.71
C LEU A 44 6.34 -6.26 -12.72
N ILE A 45 6.97 -5.77 -11.67
CA ILE A 45 6.36 -4.89 -10.67
C ILE A 45 7.22 -3.65 -10.55
N ALA A 46 6.64 -2.47 -10.74
CA ALA A 46 7.27 -1.19 -10.44
C ALA A 46 6.43 -0.46 -9.38
N ALA A 47 7.04 0.05 -8.33
CA ALA A 47 6.34 0.79 -7.29
C ALA A 47 7.14 2.01 -6.82
N ASP A 48 6.41 3.06 -6.43
CA ASP A 48 6.96 4.23 -5.75
C ASP A 48 7.41 3.88 -4.32
N SER A 49 8.09 4.81 -3.65
CA SER A 49 8.69 4.56 -2.34
C SER A 49 8.15 5.43 -1.22
N ARG A 50 7.20 6.32 -1.50
CA ARG A 50 6.70 7.23 -0.47
C ARG A 50 5.67 6.57 0.43
N HIS A 51 5.93 6.63 1.73
CA HIS A 51 4.91 6.49 2.75
C HIS A 51 4.57 7.86 3.32
N ASN A 52 3.30 8.21 3.33
CA ASN A 52 2.81 9.37 4.07
C ASN A 52 2.30 8.92 5.43
N PHE A 53 2.75 9.62 6.46
CA PHE A 53 2.32 9.43 7.83
C PHE A 53 1.50 10.63 8.26
N GLY A 54 0.24 10.41 8.63
CA GLY A 54 -0.67 11.43 9.14
C GLY A 54 -1.21 12.40 8.10
N LYS A 55 -1.97 13.38 8.61
CA LYS A 55 -2.54 14.49 7.86
C LYS A 55 -2.29 15.81 8.60
N GLY A 56 -2.14 16.91 7.85
CA GLY A 56 -1.94 18.24 8.41
C GLY A 56 -0.51 18.50 8.89
N ALA A 57 -0.35 19.41 9.86
CA ALA A 57 0.95 19.92 10.30
C ALA A 57 1.88 18.89 10.95
N GLY A 58 1.35 17.75 11.40
CA GLY A 58 2.13 16.64 11.96
C GLY A 58 2.46 15.54 10.94
N SER A 59 2.10 15.72 9.67
CA SER A 59 2.39 14.71 8.65
C SER A 59 3.87 14.76 8.25
N TYR A 60 4.45 13.59 8.03
CA TYR A 60 5.79 13.47 7.44
C TYR A 60 5.79 12.45 6.31
N LYS A 61 6.76 12.59 5.41
CA LYS A 61 6.94 11.73 4.25
C LYS A 61 8.20 10.89 4.45
N ASN A 62 8.10 9.61 4.13
CA ASN A 62 9.25 8.71 4.07
C ASN A 62 9.37 8.17 2.65
N ASP A 63 10.36 8.64 1.90
CA ASP A 63 10.62 8.26 0.51
C ASP A 63 11.53 7.02 0.40
N THR A 64 11.80 6.35 1.51
CA THR A 64 12.66 5.15 1.55
C THR A 64 11.89 3.85 1.80
N ALA A 65 10.56 3.89 1.81
CA ALA A 65 9.74 2.72 2.08
C ALA A 65 9.91 1.61 1.03
N CYS A 66 9.97 0.37 1.50
CA CYS A 66 10.02 -0.81 0.64
C CYS A 66 8.59 -1.33 0.41
N LYS A 67 7.99 -0.98 -0.70
CA LYS A 67 6.61 -1.38 -1.02
C LYS A 67 6.52 -2.72 -1.74
N ILE A 68 7.61 -3.15 -2.36
CA ILE A 68 7.78 -4.49 -2.90
C ILE A 68 8.62 -5.29 -1.91
N ALA A 69 8.21 -6.53 -1.61
CA ALA A 69 8.99 -7.47 -0.85
C ALA A 69 9.24 -8.74 -1.68
N ALA A 70 10.50 -9.14 -1.79
CA ALA A 70 10.84 -10.52 -2.12
C ALA A 70 10.64 -11.34 -0.85
N LEU A 71 9.70 -12.28 -0.84
CA LEU A 71 9.41 -13.13 0.31
C LEU A 71 10.29 -14.38 0.32
N GLY A 72 10.95 -14.67 -0.78
CA GLY A 72 11.86 -15.77 -1.00
C GLY A 72 12.36 -15.71 -2.45
N GLU A 73 13.05 -16.75 -2.89
CA GLU A 73 13.67 -16.78 -4.23
C GLU A 73 12.66 -16.64 -5.40
N HIS A 74 11.41 -17.07 -5.18
CA HIS A 74 10.40 -17.17 -6.24
C HIS A 74 9.08 -16.49 -5.91
N VAL A 75 9.00 -15.79 -4.79
CA VAL A 75 7.75 -15.19 -4.32
C VAL A 75 7.93 -13.71 -4.07
N SER A 76 6.99 -12.91 -4.54
CA SER A 76 6.96 -11.48 -4.29
C SER A 76 5.60 -11.04 -3.75
N PHE A 77 5.65 -9.94 -3.03
CA PHE A 77 4.52 -9.23 -2.47
C PHE A 77 4.63 -7.75 -2.82
N VAL A 78 3.51 -7.13 -3.14
CA VAL A 78 3.39 -5.67 -3.24
C VAL A 78 2.02 -5.26 -2.72
N SER A 79 1.96 -4.16 -2.01
CA SER A 79 0.69 -3.64 -1.48
C SER A 79 0.56 -2.15 -1.67
N ALA A 80 -0.69 -1.69 -1.76
CA ALA A 80 -1.07 -0.30 -1.91
C ALA A 80 -2.31 0.03 -1.08
N GLY A 81 -2.47 1.29 -0.73
CA GLY A 81 -3.53 1.77 0.15
C GLY A 81 -3.02 1.93 1.59
N LEU A 82 -3.80 1.50 2.56
CA LEU A 82 -3.43 1.49 3.96
C LEU A 82 -2.53 0.28 4.25
N VAL A 83 -1.23 0.50 4.32
CA VAL A 83 -0.21 -0.57 4.36
C VAL A 83 0.64 -0.56 5.64
N GLY A 84 0.24 0.24 6.62
CA GLY A 84 0.91 0.29 7.90
C GLY A 84 0.45 1.44 8.79
N TYR A 85 0.97 1.48 9.99
CA TYR A 85 0.87 2.59 10.94
C TYR A 85 2.06 2.58 11.90
N ASP A 86 2.35 3.74 12.47
CA ASP A 86 3.35 3.89 13.52
C ASP A 86 2.64 4.16 14.84
N ASN A 87 2.91 3.34 15.88
CA ASN A 87 2.47 3.48 17.26
C ASN A 87 1.09 4.17 17.37
N ALA A 88 0.03 3.45 16.99
CA ALA A 88 -1.31 3.98 16.91
C ALA A 88 -2.11 3.76 18.20
N GLY A 89 -3.11 4.61 18.41
CA GLY A 89 -4.02 4.52 19.55
C GLY A 89 -3.57 5.30 20.80
N PRO A 90 -4.43 5.39 21.82
CA PRO A 90 -4.10 6.04 23.08
C PRO A 90 -2.91 5.34 23.75
N ARG A 91 -1.89 6.11 24.13
CA ARG A 91 -0.63 5.61 24.76
C ARG A 91 0.11 4.57 23.92
N ASP A 92 0.06 4.71 22.56
CA ASP A 92 0.76 3.82 21.63
C ASP A 92 0.39 2.32 21.81
N GLN A 93 -0.88 2.04 22.09
CA GLN A 93 -1.36 0.68 22.32
C GLN A 93 -1.22 -0.25 21.11
N LEU A 94 -1.22 0.31 19.90
CA LEU A 94 -0.91 -0.43 18.69
C LEU A 94 0.55 -0.21 18.32
N ALA A 95 1.35 -1.26 18.42
CA ALA A 95 2.74 -1.24 17.97
C ALA A 95 2.83 -0.95 16.47
N THR A 96 3.95 -0.38 16.04
CA THR A 96 4.23 -0.14 14.61
C THR A 96 4.01 -1.39 13.78
N TRP A 97 3.27 -1.26 12.69
CA TRP A 97 2.96 -2.34 11.77
C TRP A 97 3.24 -1.95 10.32
N ARG A 98 3.76 -2.91 9.54
CA ARG A 98 3.99 -2.78 8.09
C ARG A 98 3.53 -4.05 7.38
N ALA A 99 2.75 -3.89 6.33
CA ALA A 99 2.23 -5.00 5.53
C ALA A 99 3.35 -5.86 4.90
N THR A 100 4.48 -5.26 4.54
CA THR A 100 5.65 -5.98 3.99
C THR A 100 6.35 -6.86 5.01
N ASP A 101 6.44 -6.42 6.26
CA ASP A 101 7.07 -7.20 7.34
C ASP A 101 6.16 -8.33 7.78
N ASP A 102 4.87 -8.06 7.85
CA ASP A 102 3.83 -9.05 8.10
C ASP A 102 3.84 -10.14 7.02
N ALA A 103 3.92 -9.75 5.74
CA ALA A 103 4.02 -10.69 4.63
C ALA A 103 5.27 -11.59 4.72
N ARG A 104 6.42 -11.05 5.14
CA ARG A 104 7.65 -11.84 5.36
C ARG A 104 7.48 -12.83 6.50
N SER A 105 6.89 -12.41 7.63
CA SER A 105 6.68 -13.26 8.78
C SER A 105 5.75 -14.43 8.46
N HIS A 106 4.62 -14.17 7.80
CA HIS A 106 3.68 -15.22 7.38
C HIS A 106 4.28 -16.18 6.36
N PHE A 107 5.08 -15.66 5.42
CA PHE A 107 5.78 -16.50 4.45
C PHE A 107 6.81 -17.40 5.15
N ALA A 108 7.63 -16.85 6.04
CA ALA A 108 8.63 -17.62 6.79
C ALA A 108 7.97 -18.74 7.60
N GLN A 109 6.89 -18.43 8.33
CA GLN A 109 6.12 -19.42 9.08
C GLN A 109 5.55 -20.52 8.18
N LEU A 110 4.98 -20.17 7.03
CA LEU A 110 4.42 -21.14 6.10
C LEU A 110 5.52 -22.09 5.55
N VAL A 111 6.71 -21.55 5.27
CA VAL A 111 7.84 -22.36 4.80
C VAL A 111 8.38 -23.25 5.92
N GLU A 112 8.45 -22.76 7.15
CA GLU A 112 8.83 -23.54 8.32
C GLU A 112 7.87 -24.72 8.55
N ASP A 113 6.56 -24.47 8.52
CA ASP A 113 5.52 -25.48 8.71
C ASP A 113 5.48 -26.54 7.60
N ARG A 114 5.88 -26.19 6.38
CA ARG A 114 5.77 -27.02 5.17
C ARG A 114 7.11 -27.57 4.64
N GLY A 115 8.23 -27.11 5.20
CA GLY A 115 9.60 -27.48 4.81
C GLY A 115 10.10 -26.78 3.57
N GLU A 116 9.24 -26.48 2.59
CA GLU A 116 9.61 -25.73 1.37
C GLU A 116 8.43 -24.98 0.76
N TRP A 117 8.72 -23.96 -0.03
CA TRP A 117 7.70 -23.27 -0.82
C TRP A 117 7.24 -24.08 -2.03
N LYS A 118 5.91 -24.15 -2.23
CA LYS A 118 5.28 -24.68 -3.45
C LYS A 118 4.21 -23.72 -3.95
N ASN A 119 4.02 -23.62 -5.26
CA ASN A 119 3.02 -22.68 -5.85
C ASN A 119 1.59 -22.96 -5.37
N VAL A 120 1.27 -24.19 -4.99
CA VAL A 120 -0.04 -24.55 -4.42
C VAL A 120 -0.33 -23.80 -3.10
N TYR A 121 0.67 -23.26 -2.43
CA TYR A 121 0.50 -22.52 -1.19
C TYR A 121 0.21 -21.03 -1.40
N LEU A 122 0.24 -20.53 -2.65
CA LEU A 122 0.05 -19.10 -2.94
C LEU A 122 -1.30 -18.57 -2.41
N ASP A 123 -2.40 -19.30 -2.61
CA ASP A 123 -3.72 -18.91 -2.10
C ASP A 123 -3.76 -18.92 -0.57
N ALA A 124 -3.15 -19.95 0.06
CA ALA A 124 -3.09 -20.04 1.52
C ALA A 124 -2.30 -18.86 2.13
N LEU A 125 -1.16 -18.50 1.53
CA LEU A 125 -0.37 -17.34 1.90
C LEU A 125 -1.19 -16.05 1.76
N ALA A 126 -1.81 -15.86 0.60
CA ALA A 126 -2.62 -14.68 0.31
C ALA A 126 -3.80 -14.52 1.29
N ILE A 127 -4.49 -15.61 1.61
CA ILE A 127 -5.58 -15.61 2.60
C ILE A 127 -5.06 -15.29 4.00
N SER A 128 -3.94 -15.90 4.41
CA SER A 128 -3.35 -15.68 5.73
C SER A 128 -2.98 -14.22 5.94
N ILE A 129 -2.24 -13.65 5.00
CA ILE A 129 -1.85 -12.24 5.05
C ILE A 129 -3.07 -11.32 4.88
N GLY A 130 -4.03 -11.66 4.03
CA GLY A 130 -5.26 -10.89 3.89
C GLY A 130 -6.06 -10.79 5.19
N ARG A 131 -6.11 -11.86 5.99
CA ARG A 131 -6.72 -11.84 7.32
C ARG A 131 -5.93 -10.97 8.29
N SER A 132 -4.61 -11.05 8.27
CA SER A 132 -3.76 -10.19 9.09
C SER A 132 -3.95 -8.72 8.74
N LEU A 133 -3.92 -8.35 7.45
CA LEU A 133 -4.23 -7.00 6.98
C LEU A 133 -5.59 -6.51 7.50
N ALA A 134 -6.65 -7.31 7.37
CA ALA A 134 -7.98 -6.96 7.84
C ALA A 134 -8.02 -6.78 9.36
N THR A 135 -7.31 -7.61 10.12
CA THR A 135 -7.21 -7.50 11.58
C THR A 135 -6.55 -6.19 11.99
N HIS A 136 -5.36 -5.88 11.46
CA HIS A 136 -4.64 -4.65 11.78
C HIS A 136 -5.42 -3.39 11.39
N ILE A 137 -6.07 -3.40 10.23
CA ILE A 137 -6.91 -2.29 9.80
C ILE A 137 -8.16 -2.15 10.69
N THR A 138 -8.76 -3.26 11.14
CA THR A 138 -9.89 -3.25 12.08
C THR A 138 -9.47 -2.69 13.44
N GLU A 139 -8.31 -3.05 13.94
CA GLU A 139 -7.76 -2.50 15.17
C GLU A 139 -7.52 -1.00 15.03
N LEU A 140 -6.89 -0.55 13.95
CA LEU A 140 -6.70 0.88 13.70
C LEU A 140 -8.04 1.63 13.60
N ALA A 141 -9.07 1.02 12.98
CA ALA A 141 -10.39 1.61 12.85
C ALA A 141 -11.08 1.92 14.20
N ARG A 142 -10.75 1.18 15.25
CA ARG A 142 -11.27 1.42 16.61
C ARG A 142 -10.74 2.73 17.19
N TYR A 143 -9.52 3.13 16.84
CA TYR A 143 -8.85 4.32 17.36
C TYR A 143 -8.94 5.51 16.41
N ALA A 144 -9.03 5.26 15.11
CA ALA A 144 -9.01 6.29 14.08
C ALA A 144 -10.05 6.06 12.95
N PRO A 145 -11.36 6.00 13.28
CA PRO A 145 -12.39 5.67 12.29
C PRO A 145 -12.47 6.66 11.13
N THR A 146 -12.28 7.96 11.40
CA THR A 146 -12.27 9.00 10.35
C THR A 146 -11.10 8.83 9.39
N THR A 147 -9.95 8.37 9.88
CA THR A 147 -8.78 8.09 9.08
C THR A 147 -9.03 6.93 8.11
N ILE A 148 -9.65 5.84 8.59
CA ILE A 148 -10.02 4.71 7.75
C ILE A 148 -10.99 5.15 6.65
N GLN A 149 -12.01 5.94 6.99
CA GLN A 149 -12.96 6.46 6.00
C GLN A 149 -12.29 7.34 4.95
N SER A 150 -11.32 8.16 5.35
CA SER A 150 -10.60 9.05 4.43
C SER A 150 -9.51 8.36 3.60
N ALA A 151 -9.03 7.19 4.03
CA ALA A 151 -8.06 6.39 3.30
C ALA A 151 -8.72 5.51 2.22
N ALA A 152 -10.02 5.27 2.31
CA ALA A 152 -10.73 4.43 1.36
C ALA A 152 -10.81 5.10 -0.03
N VAL A 153 -10.44 4.36 -1.06
CA VAL A 153 -10.69 4.72 -2.46
C VAL A 153 -11.90 3.89 -2.93
N GLY A 154 -13.03 4.55 -3.06
CA GLY A 154 -14.31 3.85 -3.13
C GLY A 154 -14.56 3.09 -1.82
N ASN A 155 -14.68 1.78 -1.91
CA ASN A 155 -14.83 0.91 -0.74
C ASN A 155 -13.54 0.15 -0.38
N LEU A 156 -12.42 0.41 -1.07
CA LEU A 156 -11.15 -0.30 -0.86
C LEU A 156 -10.23 0.50 0.06
N LEU A 157 -9.66 -0.18 1.05
CA LEU A 157 -8.66 0.33 1.97
C LEU A 157 -7.26 -0.10 1.57
N THR A 158 -7.12 -1.36 1.19
CA THR A 158 -5.83 -1.96 0.83
C THR A 158 -6.03 -2.98 -0.29
N THR A 159 -5.09 -2.98 -1.21
CA THR A 159 -4.94 -4.04 -2.21
C THR A 159 -3.53 -4.61 -2.11
N ALA A 160 -3.42 -5.91 -1.98
CA ALA A 160 -2.16 -6.64 -1.95
C ALA A 160 -2.11 -7.67 -3.07
N LEU A 161 -0.96 -7.78 -3.73
CA LEU A 161 -0.71 -8.74 -4.78
C LEU A 161 0.43 -9.66 -4.35
N PHE A 162 0.21 -10.94 -4.52
CA PHE A 162 1.18 -12.03 -4.33
C PHE A 162 1.46 -12.67 -5.65
N ALA A 163 2.73 -12.89 -5.95
CA ALA A 163 3.11 -13.58 -7.16
C ALA A 163 4.18 -14.64 -6.88
N THR A 164 4.13 -15.74 -7.63
CA THR A 164 5.13 -16.81 -7.58
C THR A 164 5.58 -17.18 -8.97
N GLY A 165 6.90 -17.35 -9.14
CA GLY A 165 7.54 -17.83 -10.37
C GLY A 165 8.17 -19.21 -10.22
N ARG A 166 7.90 -19.96 -9.16
CA ARG A 166 8.41 -21.32 -8.97
C ARG A 166 7.60 -22.31 -9.80
N GLY A 167 8.00 -22.60 -11.01
CA GLY A 167 7.30 -23.54 -11.88
C GLY A 167 7.35 -23.10 -13.33
N LYS A 168 6.43 -23.60 -14.14
CA LYS A 168 6.36 -23.32 -15.57
C LYS A 168 5.69 -21.99 -15.89
N ASP A 169 4.86 -21.49 -14.98
CA ASP A 169 4.05 -20.28 -15.17
C ASP A 169 4.17 -19.35 -13.97
N ILE A 170 3.79 -18.11 -14.17
CA ILE A 170 3.63 -17.13 -13.10
C ILE A 170 2.23 -17.26 -12.50
N GLY A 171 2.16 -17.53 -11.22
CA GLY A 171 0.91 -17.46 -10.45
C GLY A 171 0.76 -16.10 -9.77
N VAL A 172 -0.42 -15.50 -9.89
CA VAL A 172 -0.72 -14.19 -9.26
C VAL A 172 -2.05 -14.27 -8.52
N VAL A 173 -2.05 -13.81 -7.27
CA VAL A 173 -3.26 -13.70 -6.44
C VAL A 173 -3.34 -12.28 -5.87
N VAL A 174 -4.52 -11.68 -5.95
CA VAL A 174 -4.82 -10.39 -5.34
C VAL A 174 -5.77 -10.57 -4.19
N VAL A 175 -5.45 -9.90 -3.09
CA VAL A 175 -6.25 -9.78 -1.89
C VAL A 175 -6.62 -8.33 -1.68
N GLN A 176 -7.85 -8.08 -1.29
CA GLN A 176 -8.36 -6.75 -1.03
C GLN A 176 -9.04 -6.69 0.33
N VAL A 177 -8.73 -5.63 1.07
CA VAL A 177 -9.44 -5.27 2.29
C VAL A 177 -10.23 -4.00 2.00
N GLY A 178 -11.49 -4.02 2.32
CA GLY A 178 -12.37 -2.89 2.08
C GLY A 178 -13.29 -2.61 3.26
N VAL A 179 -14.30 -1.77 3.03
CA VAL A 179 -15.38 -1.51 3.97
C VAL A 179 -16.72 -1.89 3.35
N ASP A 180 -17.60 -2.47 4.17
CA ASP A 180 -18.98 -2.75 3.79
C ASP A 180 -19.86 -1.48 3.82
N GLU A 181 -21.15 -1.64 3.52
CA GLU A 181 -22.16 -0.56 3.59
C GLU A 181 -22.30 0.06 4.98
N HIS A 182 -21.97 -0.71 6.03
CA HIS A 182 -21.96 -0.27 7.42
C HIS A 182 -20.60 0.28 7.88
N LYS A 183 -19.67 0.51 6.94
CA LYS A 183 -18.30 0.97 7.21
C LYS A 183 -17.45 0.02 8.07
N ARG A 184 -17.80 -1.27 8.13
CA ARG A 184 -17.01 -2.29 8.80
C ARG A 184 -15.95 -2.84 7.85
N VAL A 185 -14.74 -3.01 8.38
CA VAL A 185 -13.61 -3.58 7.63
C VAL A 185 -13.90 -5.04 7.28
N GLN A 186 -13.68 -5.41 6.02
CA GLN A 186 -13.87 -6.77 5.54
C GLN A 186 -12.77 -7.20 4.58
N LEU A 187 -12.39 -8.48 4.66
CA LEU A 187 -11.56 -9.13 3.66
C LEU A 187 -12.44 -9.57 2.49
N LEU A 188 -12.14 -9.09 1.28
CA LEU A 188 -12.80 -9.56 0.08
C LEU A 188 -12.22 -10.90 -0.38
N PRO A 189 -12.99 -11.73 -1.10
CA PRO A 189 -12.49 -12.99 -1.62
C PRO A 189 -11.23 -12.80 -2.48
N PRO A 190 -10.17 -13.58 -2.25
CA PRO A 190 -8.97 -13.54 -3.07
C PRO A 190 -9.30 -13.85 -4.53
N ARG A 191 -8.60 -13.18 -5.46
CA ARG A 191 -8.79 -13.38 -6.90
C ARG A 191 -7.48 -13.74 -7.56
N ARG A 192 -7.48 -14.81 -8.35
CA ARG A 192 -6.37 -15.10 -9.26
C ARG A 192 -6.44 -14.14 -10.44
N ILE A 193 -5.27 -13.66 -10.84
CA ILE A 193 -5.11 -12.80 -12.01
C ILE A 193 -4.37 -13.57 -13.07
N THR A 194 -4.90 -13.56 -14.29
CA THR A 194 -4.23 -14.06 -15.49
C THR A 194 -3.64 -12.88 -16.27
N PRO A 195 -2.66 -13.15 -17.17
CA PRO A 195 -2.05 -12.11 -18.01
C PRO A 195 -3.06 -11.30 -18.82
N GLU A 196 -4.16 -11.93 -19.25
CA GLU A 196 -5.22 -11.30 -20.05
C GLU A 196 -6.03 -10.28 -19.25
N ILE A 197 -6.11 -10.49 -17.92
CA ILE A 197 -6.87 -9.60 -17.01
C ILE A 197 -6.03 -8.38 -16.62
N CYS A 198 -4.69 -8.44 -16.76
CA CYS A 198 -3.78 -7.41 -16.26
C CYS A 198 -2.78 -6.90 -17.33
N PRO A 199 -3.21 -6.12 -18.32
CA PRO A 199 -2.38 -5.63 -19.42
C PRO A 199 -1.92 -4.16 -19.40
N PRO A 200 -1.20 -3.51 -18.56
CA PRO A 200 -0.83 -3.66 -17.15
C PRO A 200 -1.94 -3.29 -16.16
N CYS A 201 -1.83 -3.78 -14.93
CA CYS A 201 -2.69 -3.40 -13.80
C CYS A 201 -2.02 -2.38 -12.89
N THR A 202 -2.85 -1.65 -12.15
CA THR A 202 -2.38 -0.72 -11.13
C THR A 202 -2.90 -1.11 -9.74
N LEU A 203 -2.10 -0.84 -8.72
CA LEU A 203 -2.47 -0.90 -7.33
C LEU A 203 -2.36 0.52 -6.75
N GLY A 204 -3.35 0.94 -5.97
CA GLY A 204 -3.38 2.27 -5.37
C GLY A 204 -3.78 3.38 -6.34
N ARG A 205 -3.02 4.46 -6.39
CA ARG A 205 -3.30 5.68 -7.17
C ARG A 205 -3.03 5.49 -8.68
N GLY A 206 -3.89 4.70 -9.32
CA GLY A 206 -3.74 4.31 -10.72
C GLY A 206 -4.37 5.27 -11.75
N GLU A 207 -4.96 6.38 -11.33
CA GLU A 207 -5.68 7.33 -12.19
C GLU A 207 -4.81 7.88 -13.32
N ILE A 208 -3.57 8.25 -13.04
CA ILE A 208 -2.63 8.78 -14.04
C ILE A 208 -2.24 7.70 -15.05
N VAL A 209 -1.99 6.47 -14.59
CA VAL A 209 -1.69 5.34 -15.48
C VAL A 209 -2.88 5.09 -16.41
N THR A 210 -4.08 5.08 -15.87
CA THR A 210 -5.32 4.92 -16.67
C THR A 210 -5.48 6.05 -17.68
N GLU A 211 -5.20 7.30 -17.30
CA GLU A 211 -5.22 8.46 -18.20
C GLU A 211 -4.22 8.29 -19.34
N ILE A 212 -2.98 7.90 -19.03
CA ILE A 212 -1.90 7.74 -20.03
C ILE A 212 -2.21 6.60 -20.99
N LEU A 213 -2.60 5.43 -20.48
CA LEU A 213 -2.89 4.26 -21.29
C LEU A 213 -4.14 4.44 -22.14
N GLY A 214 -5.15 5.16 -21.60
CA GLY A 214 -6.37 5.51 -22.33
C GLY A 214 -6.22 6.67 -23.29
N LEU A 215 -5.07 7.35 -23.32
CA LEU A 215 -4.81 8.54 -24.16
C LEU A 215 -5.89 9.63 -23.99
N SER A 216 -6.48 9.72 -22.82
CA SER A 216 -7.72 10.49 -22.55
C SER A 216 -7.48 12.00 -22.61
N THR A 217 -6.25 12.46 -22.37
CA THR A 217 -5.89 13.89 -22.43
C THR A 217 -4.81 14.19 -23.46
N GLN A 218 -4.66 15.46 -23.86
CA GLN A 218 -3.57 15.88 -24.73
C GLN A 218 -2.20 15.62 -24.10
N ARG A 219 -2.08 15.84 -22.78
CA ARG A 219 -0.86 15.56 -22.02
C ARG A 219 -0.50 14.07 -22.08
N ALA A 220 -1.48 13.19 -21.88
CA ALA A 220 -1.29 11.74 -21.98
C ALA A 220 -0.82 11.30 -23.37
N ARG A 221 -1.41 11.85 -24.44
CA ARG A 221 -0.99 11.56 -25.83
C ARG A 221 0.46 11.98 -26.10
N VAL A 222 0.86 13.17 -25.63
CA VAL A 222 2.23 13.68 -25.80
C VAL A 222 3.23 12.79 -25.06
N GLU A 223 2.96 12.47 -23.79
CA GLU A 223 3.87 11.60 -23.00
C GLU A 223 3.93 10.17 -23.53
N MET A 224 2.82 9.61 -23.99
CA MET A 224 2.84 8.27 -24.61
C MET A 224 3.66 8.29 -25.90
N SER A 225 3.53 9.32 -26.74
CA SER A 225 4.35 9.45 -27.95
C SER A 225 5.84 9.61 -27.64
N ARG A 226 6.18 10.31 -26.55
CA ARG A 226 7.55 10.42 -26.05
C ARG A 226 8.07 9.07 -25.58
N LEU A 227 7.28 8.37 -24.76
CA LEU A 227 7.61 7.04 -24.25
C LEU A 227 7.82 6.03 -25.38
N GLN A 228 6.94 6.01 -26.38
CA GLN A 228 7.11 5.12 -27.55
C GLN A 228 8.42 5.35 -28.29
N ARG A 229 8.82 6.62 -28.49
CA ARG A 229 10.10 6.97 -29.11
C ARG A 229 11.31 6.58 -28.27
N GLU A 230 11.18 6.62 -26.96
CA GLU A 230 12.21 6.15 -26.01
C GLU A 230 12.32 4.63 -26.08
N LEU A 231 11.20 3.92 -25.99
CA LEU A 231 11.15 2.46 -26.04
C LEU A 231 11.73 1.89 -27.35
N ALA A 232 11.44 2.53 -28.49
CA ALA A 232 11.95 2.10 -29.79
C ALA A 232 13.50 2.08 -29.90
N LYS A 233 14.20 2.71 -28.94
CA LYS A 233 15.67 2.72 -28.88
C LYS A 233 16.24 1.64 -27.95
N LEU A 234 15.38 0.93 -27.23
CA LEU A 234 15.78 -0.07 -26.25
C LEU A 234 15.61 -1.49 -26.80
N PRO A 235 16.41 -2.45 -26.35
CA PRO A 235 16.18 -3.86 -26.61
C PRO A 235 14.80 -4.30 -26.10
N ASP A 236 14.16 -5.26 -26.78
CA ASP A 236 12.79 -5.71 -26.47
C ASP A 236 12.61 -6.12 -25.00
N ASN A 237 13.62 -6.79 -24.42
CA ASN A 237 13.59 -7.23 -23.03
C ASN A 237 13.65 -6.08 -22.02
N GLU A 238 14.03 -4.88 -22.42
CA GLU A 238 14.12 -3.68 -21.56
C GLU A 238 12.92 -2.74 -21.76
N GLN A 239 12.23 -2.83 -22.89
CA GLN A 239 11.12 -1.93 -23.21
C GLN A 239 10.01 -1.99 -22.16
N GLU A 240 9.57 -3.18 -21.75
CA GLU A 240 8.50 -3.32 -20.75
C GLU A 240 8.95 -2.85 -19.35
N ILE A 241 10.20 -3.11 -18.98
CA ILE A 241 10.78 -2.58 -17.72
C ILE A 241 10.70 -1.05 -17.73
N ARG A 242 11.18 -0.43 -18.81
CA ARG A 242 11.18 1.03 -18.95
C ARG A 242 9.75 1.59 -18.99
N ARG A 243 8.84 0.89 -19.65
CA ARG A 243 7.43 1.29 -19.74
C ARG A 243 6.78 1.37 -18.36
N ILE A 244 6.82 0.30 -17.55
CA ILE A 244 6.18 0.30 -16.23
C ILE A 244 6.86 1.28 -15.28
N THR A 245 8.19 1.40 -15.32
CA THR A 245 8.94 2.37 -14.53
C THR A 245 8.48 3.79 -14.86
N ARG A 246 8.39 4.13 -16.16
CA ARG A 246 7.96 5.45 -16.61
C ARG A 246 6.53 5.78 -16.20
N LEU A 247 5.62 4.81 -16.21
CA LEU A 247 4.25 5.01 -15.74
C LEU A 247 4.20 5.40 -14.26
N VAL A 248 5.04 4.78 -13.42
CA VAL A 248 5.16 5.17 -12.00
C VAL A 248 5.80 6.55 -11.86
N GLU A 249 6.88 6.84 -12.59
CA GLU A 249 7.54 8.17 -12.60
C GLU A 249 6.58 9.29 -13.00
N LEU A 250 5.76 9.08 -14.04
CA LEU A 250 4.75 10.05 -14.47
C LEU A 250 3.65 10.23 -13.43
N SER A 251 3.24 9.18 -12.76
CA SER A 251 2.28 9.28 -11.65
C SER A 251 2.84 10.09 -10.49
N ILE A 252 4.12 9.90 -10.15
CA ILE A 252 4.81 10.74 -9.15
C ILE A 252 4.83 12.22 -9.59
N ALA A 253 5.14 12.46 -10.86
CA ALA A 253 5.27 13.83 -11.38
C ALA A 253 3.93 14.57 -11.61
N TRP A 254 2.83 13.85 -11.79
CA TRP A 254 1.54 14.43 -12.11
C TRP A 254 0.56 14.49 -10.95
N LEU A 255 0.73 13.63 -9.96
CA LEU A 255 -0.06 13.69 -8.75
C LEU A 255 0.42 14.82 -7.84
N PRO A 256 -0.48 15.45 -7.09
CA PRO A 256 -0.09 16.44 -6.10
C PRO A 256 0.74 15.80 -4.97
N ASP A 257 1.56 16.61 -4.33
CA ASP A 257 2.50 16.15 -3.29
C ASP A 257 1.84 15.44 -2.10
N ASP A 258 0.58 15.78 -1.82
CA ASP A 258 -0.22 15.19 -0.74
C ASP A 258 -0.91 13.87 -1.16
N ALA A 259 -0.77 13.45 -2.41
CA ALA A 259 -1.33 12.20 -2.90
C ALA A 259 -0.69 10.94 -2.28
N GLY A 260 0.41 11.10 -1.56
CA GLY A 260 1.09 10.00 -0.90
C GLY A 260 1.96 9.15 -1.82
N VAL A 261 2.23 9.63 -3.03
CA VAL A 261 3.06 8.97 -4.05
C VAL A 261 4.35 9.75 -4.23
N GLY A 262 5.49 9.08 -4.36
CA GLY A 262 6.77 9.76 -4.53
C GLY A 262 8.00 8.91 -4.22
N GLY A 263 9.17 9.57 -4.20
CA GLY A 263 10.46 8.92 -3.97
C GLY A 263 10.94 8.10 -5.17
N PRO A 264 12.06 7.40 -5.04
CA PRO A 264 12.58 6.53 -6.08
C PRO A 264 11.66 5.33 -6.38
N VAL A 265 11.71 4.86 -7.62
CA VAL A 265 10.93 3.70 -8.07
C VAL A 265 11.74 2.43 -7.83
N ASP A 266 11.14 1.42 -7.22
CA ASP A 266 11.67 0.07 -7.15
C ASP A 266 11.08 -0.78 -8.28
N VAL A 267 11.88 -1.68 -8.86
CA VAL A 267 11.44 -2.58 -9.93
C VAL A 267 11.92 -4.00 -9.66
N LEU A 268 10.96 -4.93 -9.61
CA LEU A 268 11.20 -6.36 -9.45
C LEU A 268 10.71 -7.13 -10.67
N GLU A 269 11.48 -8.11 -11.08
CA GLU A 269 11.11 -9.09 -12.12
C GLU A 269 11.01 -10.50 -11.51
N LEU A 270 9.91 -11.18 -11.80
CA LEU A 270 9.76 -12.61 -11.61
C LEU A 270 9.69 -13.28 -12.99
N ARG A 271 10.43 -14.36 -13.16
CA ARG A 271 10.32 -15.24 -14.34
C ARG A 271 10.03 -16.67 -13.92
N ALA A 272 9.21 -17.34 -14.69
CA ALA A 272 8.88 -18.74 -14.46
C ALA A 272 10.17 -19.60 -14.38
N GLY A 273 10.29 -20.39 -13.30
CA GLY A 273 11.44 -21.25 -13.03
C GLY A 273 12.74 -20.50 -12.68
N LYS A 274 12.71 -19.18 -12.50
CA LYS A 274 13.88 -18.37 -12.12
C LYS A 274 13.68 -17.68 -10.78
N ARG A 275 14.80 -17.34 -10.13
CA ARG A 275 14.77 -16.50 -8.92
C ARG A 275 14.26 -15.10 -9.25
N ALA A 276 13.57 -14.48 -8.30
CA ALA A 276 13.20 -13.08 -8.36
C ALA A 276 14.45 -12.20 -8.54
N ARG A 277 14.36 -11.23 -9.45
CA ARG A 277 15.47 -10.35 -9.77
C ARG A 277 15.07 -8.89 -9.56
N TRP A 278 15.78 -8.21 -8.71
CA TRP A 278 15.70 -6.76 -8.64
C TRP A 278 16.36 -6.13 -9.86
N ILE A 279 15.60 -5.34 -10.60
CA ILE A 279 16.10 -4.50 -11.69
C ILE A 279 16.59 -3.17 -11.12
N GLN A 280 15.79 -2.59 -10.25
CA GLN A 280 16.08 -1.37 -9.49
C GLN A 280 15.60 -1.56 -8.07
N ARG A 281 16.44 -1.26 -7.11
CA ARG A 281 16.14 -1.43 -5.69
C ARG A 281 16.90 -0.41 -4.87
N LYS A 282 16.22 0.13 -3.86
CA LYS A 282 16.88 0.95 -2.85
C LYS A 282 17.81 0.11 -1.97
N PRO A 283 18.95 0.65 -1.52
CA PRO A 283 19.92 -0.09 -0.69
C PRO A 283 19.31 -0.69 0.59
N GLN A 284 18.38 0.02 1.22
CA GLN A 284 17.73 -0.39 2.48
C GLN A 284 16.64 -1.45 2.30
N CYS A 285 16.17 -1.72 1.08
CA CYS A 285 15.16 -2.75 0.88
C CYS A 285 15.80 -4.15 0.94
N PRO A 286 15.26 -5.07 1.77
CA PRO A 286 15.80 -6.43 1.87
C PRO A 286 15.77 -7.19 0.55
N LEU A 287 16.73 -8.09 0.38
CA LEU A 287 16.75 -9.05 -0.72
C LEU A 287 15.63 -10.05 -0.59
#